data_f8bc12225c0f453a7ddea368c130cbe3
#
_entry.id   f8bc12225c0f453a7ddea368c130cbe3
#
_cell.length_a   1.000
_cell.length_b   1.000
_cell.length_c   1.000
_cell.angle_alpha   90.00
_cell.angle_beta   90.00
_cell.angle_gamma   90.00
#
_symmetry.space_group_name_H-M   'P 1'
#
loop_
_entity.id
_entity.type
_entity.pdbx_description
1 polymer ?
#
loop_
_entity_poly.entity_id
_entity_poly.type
_entity_poly.pdbx_seq_one_letter_code
_entity_poly.pdbx_strand_id
1 'polypeptide(L)'
;MTNILSIDFSLNGSAIVFGSTDGAKDNNYGILCFNYFSNLKSDLKNEFCKPIPDGISGTDKLDNLICYFLSVINKVDFVVLESASFNSQNSSTDFQGGYHIIRYLCRRLDIECLEVPPITNKLFFTDNARATKDEMVNKAIEKFGNIIEFDKISKKHREDVSDALSLYELGYTYLKCNRLPAPKGYVGTSDIKYYDTLPLHQKQVIARLYGREDLYNEAKKQRDKIKKLDKKQL
;
A
#
# COMPACT_ATOMS: atom_id res chain seq x y z
N MET A 1 7.08 14.14 -11.88
CA MET A 1 7.69 13.19 -10.92
C MET A 1 6.96 13.32 -9.61
N THR A 2 6.35 12.26 -9.11
CA THR A 2 5.61 12.26 -7.85
C THR A 2 6.23 11.21 -6.93
N ASN A 3 6.70 11.64 -5.77
CA ASN A 3 7.30 10.77 -4.77
C ASN A 3 6.22 10.21 -3.87
N ILE A 4 6.20 8.89 -3.73
CA ILE A 4 5.18 8.14 -3.00
C ILE A 4 5.79 7.55 -1.75
N LEU A 5 5.09 7.67 -0.63
CA LEU A 5 5.39 6.96 0.61
C LEU A 5 4.19 6.09 0.98
N SER A 6 4.37 4.78 1.03
CA SER A 6 3.36 3.88 1.57
C SER A 6 3.74 3.43 2.98
N ILE A 7 2.74 3.30 3.85
CA ILE A 7 2.93 2.97 5.25
C ILE A 7 1.92 1.88 5.64
N ASP A 8 2.43 0.71 5.98
CA ASP A 8 1.73 -0.24 6.83
C ASP A 8 2.04 0.11 8.29
N PHE A 9 1.09 0.74 8.96
CA PHE A 9 1.29 1.28 10.30
C PHE A 9 0.96 0.23 11.36
N SER A 10 1.95 -0.11 12.19
CA SER A 10 1.79 -0.99 13.33
C SER A 10 2.80 -0.59 14.43
N LEU A 11 2.41 -0.69 15.69
CA LEU A 11 3.32 -0.38 16.81
C LEU A 11 4.48 -1.39 16.98
N ASN A 12 4.35 -2.57 16.41
CA ASN A 12 5.28 -3.67 16.63
C ASN A 12 5.97 -4.18 15.36
N GLY A 13 5.67 -3.59 14.21
CA GLY A 13 6.18 -4.10 12.94
C GLY A 13 5.83 -3.24 11.74
N SER A 14 5.81 -1.91 11.89
CA SER A 14 5.55 -1.01 10.75
C SER A 14 6.54 -1.25 9.63
N ALA A 15 6.04 -1.15 8.39
CA ALA A 15 6.88 -1.11 7.20
C ALA A 15 6.54 0.10 6.34
N ILE A 16 7.56 0.63 5.69
CA ILE A 16 7.47 1.85 4.88
C ILE A 16 8.18 1.60 3.56
N VAL A 17 7.52 1.94 2.45
CA VAL A 17 8.13 1.92 1.12
C VAL A 17 8.11 3.32 0.54
N PHE A 18 9.25 3.77 0.03
CA PHE A 18 9.41 5.06 -0.63
C PHE A 18 9.85 4.84 -2.08
N GLY A 19 9.24 5.58 -3.00
CA GLY A 19 9.59 5.51 -4.41
C GLY A 19 8.99 6.66 -5.21
N SER A 20 9.05 6.55 -6.55
CA SER A 20 8.62 7.61 -7.47
C SER A 20 7.87 7.06 -8.67
N THR A 21 6.92 7.83 -9.19
CA THR A 21 6.17 7.47 -10.41
C THR A 21 7.03 7.41 -11.66
N ASP A 22 8.18 8.08 -11.68
CA ASP A 22 9.05 8.12 -12.87
C ASP A 22 10.13 7.02 -12.86
N GLY A 23 10.16 6.24 -11.77
CA GLY A 23 10.91 5.01 -11.63
C GLY A 23 12.43 5.16 -11.55
N ALA A 24 13.08 4.30 -10.79
CA ALA A 24 14.46 3.94 -11.07
C ALA A 24 14.47 3.15 -12.38
N LYS A 25 15.44 3.40 -13.26
CA LYS A 25 15.54 2.74 -14.58
C LYS A 25 15.51 1.20 -14.52
N ASP A 26 15.77 0.65 -13.34
CA ASP A 26 16.00 -0.78 -13.13
C ASP A 26 14.80 -1.54 -12.52
N ASN A 27 13.72 -0.85 -12.15
CA ASN A 27 12.50 -1.52 -11.70
C ASN A 27 11.23 -0.80 -12.21
N ASN A 28 10.26 -1.61 -12.65
CA ASN A 28 9.01 -1.12 -13.24
C ASN A 28 8.12 -0.34 -12.25
N TYR A 29 8.44 -0.36 -10.95
CA TYR A 29 7.64 0.22 -9.88
C TYR A 29 8.24 1.50 -9.29
N GLY A 30 9.47 1.86 -9.64
CA GLY A 30 10.11 3.07 -9.13
C GLY A 30 10.40 3.06 -7.63
N ILE A 31 10.51 1.90 -6.99
CA ILE A 31 10.87 1.78 -5.58
C ILE A 31 12.33 2.22 -5.42
N LEU A 32 12.55 3.20 -4.53
CA LEU A 32 13.86 3.75 -4.21
C LEU A 32 14.42 3.15 -2.92
N CYS A 33 13.59 2.95 -1.91
CA CYS A 33 13.97 2.26 -0.68
C CYS A 33 12.75 1.72 0.06
N PHE A 34 13.00 0.79 0.98
CA PHE A 34 12.02 0.35 1.97
C PHE A 34 12.68 0.23 3.33
N ASN A 35 11.91 0.33 4.38
CA ASN A 35 12.35 0.09 5.75
C ASN A 35 11.25 -0.60 6.52
N TYR A 36 11.63 -1.43 7.49
CA TYR A 36 10.70 -2.01 8.45
C TYR A 36 11.26 -1.89 9.86
N PHE A 37 10.39 -1.88 10.84
CA PHE A 37 10.74 -1.67 12.23
C PHE A 37 10.67 -3.00 13.00
N SER A 38 11.72 -3.34 13.72
CA SER A 38 11.81 -4.59 14.46
C SER A 38 12.64 -4.46 15.73
N ASN A 39 12.25 -5.23 16.74
CA ASN A 39 13.06 -5.49 17.95
C ASN A 39 13.71 -6.88 17.91
N LEU A 40 13.56 -7.66 16.85
CA LEU A 40 14.15 -8.97 16.73
C LEU A 40 15.63 -8.89 16.41
N LYS A 41 16.48 -9.52 17.23
CA LYS A 41 17.94 -9.54 17.04
C LYS A 41 18.38 -10.08 15.66
N SER A 42 17.62 -11.01 15.08
CA SER A 42 17.84 -11.53 13.74
C SER A 42 17.74 -10.45 12.66
N ASP A 43 16.81 -9.53 12.83
CA ASP A 43 16.52 -8.47 11.87
C ASP A 43 17.50 -7.30 11.95
N LEU A 44 18.11 -7.06 13.11
CA LEU A 44 19.03 -5.95 13.32
C LEU A 44 20.31 -6.02 12.46
N LYS A 45 20.57 -7.15 11.81
CA LYS A 45 21.66 -7.32 10.84
C LYS A 45 21.27 -6.89 9.43
N ASN A 46 19.98 -6.64 9.19
CA ASN A 46 19.48 -6.21 7.90
C ASN A 46 19.53 -4.67 7.82
N GLU A 47 20.16 -4.14 6.79
CA GLU A 47 20.31 -2.69 6.58
C GLU A 47 18.98 -1.94 6.45
N PHE A 48 17.91 -2.63 6.02
CA PHE A 48 16.57 -2.07 5.91
C PHE A 48 15.78 -2.11 7.22
N CYS A 49 16.31 -2.78 8.25
CA CYS A 49 15.70 -2.81 9.57
C CYS A 49 15.99 -1.54 10.36
N LYS A 50 14.95 -0.93 10.89
CA LYS A 50 15.04 0.15 11.87
C LYS A 50 14.79 -0.45 13.26
N PRO A 51 15.77 -0.38 14.18
CA PRO A 51 15.61 -0.99 15.48
C PRO A 51 14.51 -0.31 16.30
N ILE A 52 13.67 -1.12 16.93
CA ILE A 52 12.80 -0.69 18.03
C ILE A 52 13.51 -1.11 19.31
N PRO A 53 13.87 -0.19 20.22
CA PRO A 53 14.49 -0.54 21.50
C PRO A 53 13.58 -1.45 22.33
N ASP A 54 14.16 -2.42 23.03
CA ASP A 54 13.45 -3.30 23.93
C ASP A 54 12.90 -2.53 25.17
N GLY A 55 11.74 -2.92 25.63
CA GLY A 55 11.17 -2.41 26.89
C GLY A 55 10.59 -0.99 26.83
N ILE A 56 10.55 -0.34 25.66
CA ILE A 56 9.95 0.98 25.52
C ILE A 56 8.41 0.90 25.49
N SER A 57 7.76 1.97 25.92
CA SER A 57 6.31 2.11 25.91
C SER A 57 5.73 2.15 24.49
N GLY A 58 4.41 1.98 24.34
CA GLY A 58 3.73 2.18 23.05
C GLY A 58 3.92 3.61 22.52
N THR A 59 3.91 4.60 23.40
CA THR A 59 4.12 6.01 23.05
C THR A 59 5.53 6.25 22.49
N ASP A 60 6.58 5.66 23.11
CA ASP A 60 7.95 5.81 22.61
C ASP A 60 8.15 5.12 21.24
N LYS A 61 7.48 3.98 21.01
CA LYS A 61 7.48 3.32 19.70
C LYS A 61 6.83 4.20 18.65
N LEU A 62 5.71 4.81 19.00
CA LEU A 62 5.02 5.76 18.14
C LEU A 62 5.89 6.96 17.81
N ASP A 63 6.56 7.54 18.81
CA ASP A 63 7.46 8.67 18.62
C ASP A 63 8.58 8.34 17.63
N ASN A 64 9.24 7.20 17.79
CA ASN A 64 10.27 6.74 16.86
C ASN A 64 9.76 6.65 15.41
N LEU A 65 8.56 6.12 15.21
CA LEU A 65 7.96 6.03 13.88
C LEU A 65 7.63 7.40 13.30
N ILE A 66 7.05 8.29 14.11
CA ILE A 66 6.72 9.66 13.69
C ILE A 66 7.99 10.46 13.39
N CYS A 67 9.04 10.34 14.20
CA CYS A 67 10.34 10.95 13.93
C CYS A 67 10.92 10.47 12.60
N TYR A 68 10.83 9.16 12.30
CA TYR A 68 11.25 8.64 11.01
C TYR A 68 10.39 9.21 9.86
N PHE A 69 9.07 9.22 10.01
CA PHE A 69 8.15 9.81 9.04
C PHE A 69 8.51 11.27 8.75
N LEU A 70 8.74 12.08 9.80
CA LEU A 70 9.12 13.48 9.67
C LEU A 70 10.50 13.65 8.97
N SER A 71 11.40 12.70 9.11
CA SER A 71 12.71 12.77 8.44
C SER A 71 12.64 12.60 6.93
N VAL A 72 11.58 11.95 6.42
CA VAL A 72 11.39 11.68 4.98
C VAL A 72 10.30 12.53 4.34
N ILE A 73 9.37 13.10 5.12
CA ILE A 73 8.14 13.74 4.64
C ILE A 73 8.39 14.89 3.66
N ASN A 74 9.47 15.66 3.83
CA ASN A 74 9.82 16.78 2.95
C ASN A 74 10.18 16.35 1.51
N LYS A 75 10.34 15.03 1.29
CA LYS A 75 10.63 14.45 -0.04
C LYS A 75 9.41 13.78 -0.63
N VAL A 76 8.27 13.81 0.05
CA VAL A 76 7.06 13.06 -0.28
C VAL A 76 5.99 14.00 -0.83
N ASP A 77 5.42 13.63 -1.95
CA ASP A 77 4.30 14.34 -2.58
C ASP A 77 2.96 13.65 -2.33
N PHE A 78 2.99 12.33 -2.05
CA PHE A 78 1.81 11.49 -1.92
C PHE A 78 2.03 10.39 -0.90
N VAL A 79 1.11 10.24 0.04
CA VAL A 79 1.13 9.19 1.07
C VAL A 79 0.02 8.18 0.82
N VAL A 80 0.33 6.89 0.95
CA VAL A 80 -0.65 5.80 0.98
C VAL A 80 -0.60 5.16 2.36
N LEU A 81 -1.70 5.18 3.07
CA LEU A 81 -1.80 4.71 4.45
C LEU A 81 -2.86 3.64 4.56
N GLU A 82 -2.54 2.50 5.19
CA GLU A 82 -3.59 1.54 5.52
C GLU A 82 -4.56 2.15 6.53
N SER A 83 -5.85 2.15 6.21
CA SER A 83 -6.85 2.69 7.12
C SER A 83 -7.06 1.77 8.32
N ALA A 84 -7.20 2.36 9.51
CA ALA A 84 -7.50 1.61 10.71
C ALA A 84 -8.79 0.79 10.54
N SER A 85 -8.74 -0.51 10.82
CA SER A 85 -9.95 -1.33 10.87
C SER A 85 -10.67 -1.05 12.19
N PHE A 86 -11.74 -0.28 12.14
CA PHE A 86 -12.55 0.10 13.32
C PHE A 86 -13.19 -1.10 14.05
N ASN A 87 -13.17 -2.28 13.44
CA ASN A 87 -13.76 -3.50 14.03
C ASN A 87 -12.74 -4.41 14.74
N SER A 88 -11.44 -4.06 14.77
CA SER A 88 -10.49 -4.82 15.57
C SER A 88 -10.62 -4.42 17.04
N GLN A 89 -11.15 -5.33 17.88
CA GLN A 89 -11.22 -5.15 19.34
C GLN A 89 -9.85 -4.91 20.00
N ASN A 90 -8.76 -5.00 19.24
CA ASN A 90 -7.37 -4.88 19.66
C ASN A 90 -6.66 -3.63 19.12
N SER A 91 -7.38 -2.66 18.52
CA SER A 91 -6.73 -1.41 18.14
C SER A 91 -6.41 -0.62 19.41
N SER A 92 -5.13 -0.65 19.83
CA SER A 92 -4.68 0.14 20.98
C SER A 92 -4.90 1.63 20.69
N THR A 93 -5.17 2.41 21.73
CA THR A 93 -5.30 3.87 21.65
C THR A 93 -4.08 4.49 20.96
N ASP A 94 -2.90 3.93 21.19
CA ASP A 94 -1.63 4.38 20.57
C ASP A 94 -1.61 4.16 19.06
N PHE A 95 -2.15 3.03 18.57
CA PHE A 95 -2.28 2.77 17.13
C PHE A 95 -3.18 3.81 16.46
N GLN A 96 -4.35 4.07 17.04
CA GLN A 96 -5.26 5.10 16.51
C GLN A 96 -4.62 6.49 16.57
N GLY A 97 -3.92 6.80 17.67
CA GLY A 97 -3.18 8.04 17.83
C GLY A 97 -2.18 8.27 16.70
N GLY A 98 -1.35 7.28 16.40
CA GLY A 98 -0.34 7.38 15.34
C GLY A 98 -0.93 7.55 13.95
N TYR A 99 -1.96 6.79 13.64
CA TYR A 99 -2.71 6.93 12.40
C TYR A 99 -3.25 8.35 12.19
N HIS A 100 -3.87 8.92 13.24
CA HIS A 100 -4.39 10.29 13.18
C HIS A 100 -3.28 11.35 13.09
N ILE A 101 -2.14 11.14 13.73
CA ILE A 101 -0.99 12.04 13.66
C ILE A 101 -0.44 12.09 12.23
N ILE A 102 -0.26 10.94 11.56
CA ILE A 102 0.22 10.90 10.18
C ILE A 102 -0.75 11.66 9.26
N ARG A 103 -2.04 11.41 9.37
CA ARG A 103 -3.07 12.13 8.59
C ARG A 103 -3.04 13.64 8.85
N TYR A 104 -2.93 14.04 10.12
CA TYR A 104 -2.82 15.45 10.50
C TYR A 104 -1.58 16.11 9.88
N LEU A 105 -0.44 15.44 9.92
CA LEU A 105 0.80 15.94 9.34
C LEU A 105 0.69 16.07 7.81
N CYS A 106 0.15 15.07 7.11
CA CYS A 106 -0.11 15.17 5.68
C CYS A 106 -0.98 16.40 5.36
N ARG A 107 -2.08 16.58 6.09
CA ARG A 107 -2.97 17.73 5.90
C ARG A 107 -2.28 19.08 6.18
N ARG A 108 -1.44 19.14 7.22
CA ARG A 108 -0.70 20.37 7.58
C ARG A 108 0.36 20.75 6.55
N LEU A 109 0.92 19.78 5.87
CA LEU A 109 1.97 19.94 4.86
C LEU A 109 1.42 19.96 3.43
N ASP A 110 0.09 19.95 3.28
CA ASP A 110 -0.60 19.89 1.97
C ASP A 110 -0.18 18.70 1.12
N ILE A 111 0.06 17.55 1.78
CA ILE A 111 0.39 16.29 1.11
C ILE A 111 -0.88 15.46 0.98
N GLU A 112 -1.21 15.02 -0.23
CA GLU A 112 -2.32 14.12 -0.46
C GLU A 112 -2.10 12.77 0.25
N CYS A 113 -3.08 12.32 1.03
CA CYS A 113 -3.04 11.05 1.75
C CYS A 113 -4.19 10.15 1.33
N LEU A 114 -3.88 9.07 0.63
CA LEU A 114 -4.83 8.03 0.23
C LEU A 114 -4.96 7.00 1.35
N GLU A 115 -6.13 6.90 1.94
CA GLU A 115 -6.45 5.91 2.95
C GLU A 115 -7.06 4.67 2.31
N VAL A 116 -6.44 3.52 2.51
CA VAL A 116 -6.81 2.26 1.87
C VAL A 116 -7.24 1.23 2.90
N PRO A 117 -8.51 0.77 2.88
CA PRO A 117 -8.94 -0.33 3.74
C PRO A 117 -8.17 -1.63 3.45
N PRO A 118 -7.82 -2.45 4.49
CA PRO A 118 -7.10 -3.72 4.31
C PRO A 118 -7.73 -4.66 3.28
N ILE A 119 -9.06 -4.76 3.27
CA ILE A 119 -9.81 -5.57 2.31
C ILE A 119 -9.59 -5.06 0.86
N THR A 120 -9.53 -3.75 0.68
CA THR A 120 -9.31 -3.11 -0.62
C THR A 120 -7.88 -3.36 -1.11
N ASN A 121 -6.89 -3.23 -0.20
CA ASN A 121 -5.49 -3.52 -0.48
C ASN A 121 -5.33 -4.99 -0.92
N LYS A 122 -5.86 -5.94 -0.16
CA LYS A 122 -5.81 -7.37 -0.50
C LYS A 122 -6.45 -7.68 -1.84
N LEU A 123 -7.65 -7.13 -2.11
CA LEU A 123 -8.32 -7.31 -3.40
C LEU A 123 -7.49 -6.78 -4.56
N PHE A 124 -6.89 -5.60 -4.41
CA PHE A 124 -6.05 -5.00 -5.42
C PHE A 124 -4.82 -5.86 -5.74
N PHE A 125 -4.18 -6.38 -4.69
CA PHE A 125 -2.89 -7.04 -4.83
C PHE A 125 -2.98 -8.51 -5.26
N THR A 126 -3.98 -9.25 -4.76
CA THR A 126 -4.09 -10.71 -4.94
C THR A 126 -5.34 -11.18 -5.69
N ASP A 127 -6.25 -10.28 -6.11
CA ASP A 127 -7.59 -10.62 -6.61
C ASP A 127 -8.49 -11.31 -5.56
N ASN A 128 -8.09 -11.32 -4.29
CA ASN A 128 -8.82 -11.95 -3.19
C ASN A 128 -8.94 -11.00 -1.99
N ALA A 129 -10.13 -10.45 -1.74
CA ALA A 129 -10.38 -9.56 -0.61
C ALA A 129 -10.15 -10.22 0.77
N ARG A 130 -10.11 -11.57 0.80
CA ARG A 130 -9.88 -12.38 2.01
C ARG A 130 -8.52 -13.08 1.95
N ALA A 131 -7.58 -12.56 1.19
CA ALA A 131 -6.24 -13.12 1.09
C ALA A 131 -5.62 -13.30 2.48
N THR A 132 -5.00 -14.45 2.67
CA THR A 132 -4.21 -14.75 3.86
C THR A 132 -2.90 -13.96 3.83
N LYS A 133 -2.22 -13.90 4.96
CA LYS A 133 -0.90 -13.27 5.05
C LYS A 133 0.13 -13.98 4.15
N ASP A 134 0.11 -15.30 4.11
CA ASP A 134 1.00 -16.07 3.24
C ASP A 134 0.74 -15.79 1.74
N GLU A 135 -0.53 -15.62 1.33
CA GLU A 135 -0.87 -15.22 -0.06
C GLU A 135 -0.34 -13.83 -0.39
N MET A 136 -0.42 -12.87 0.55
CA MET A 136 0.16 -11.53 0.38
C MET A 136 1.68 -11.60 0.24
N VAL A 137 2.37 -12.34 1.12
CA VAL A 137 3.84 -12.52 1.08
C VAL A 137 4.27 -13.18 -0.22
N ASN A 138 3.62 -14.28 -0.63
CA ASN A 138 3.95 -14.98 -1.88
C ASN A 138 3.78 -14.06 -3.09
N LYS A 139 2.71 -13.26 -3.11
CA LYS A 139 2.49 -12.29 -4.19
C LYS A 139 3.53 -11.16 -4.19
N ALA A 140 3.98 -10.71 -3.02
CA ALA A 140 5.05 -9.72 -2.91
C ALA A 140 6.40 -10.30 -3.39
N ILE A 141 6.72 -11.54 -3.03
CA ILE A 141 7.92 -12.23 -3.54
C ILE A 141 7.87 -12.39 -5.06
N GLU A 142 6.72 -12.80 -5.63
CA GLU A 142 6.54 -12.92 -7.08
C GLU A 142 6.83 -11.60 -7.80
N LYS A 143 6.35 -10.47 -7.25
CA LYS A 143 6.44 -9.15 -7.91
C LYS A 143 7.75 -8.41 -7.63
N PHE A 144 8.26 -8.51 -6.42
CA PHE A 144 9.36 -7.66 -5.93
C PHE A 144 10.60 -8.45 -5.49
N GLY A 145 10.59 -9.78 -5.61
CA GLY A 145 11.70 -10.62 -5.18
C GLY A 145 13.02 -10.39 -5.94
N ASN A 146 12.96 -9.75 -7.11
CA ASN A 146 14.15 -9.27 -7.84
C ASN A 146 14.71 -7.95 -7.32
N ILE A 147 13.98 -7.25 -6.45
CA ILE A 147 14.36 -5.95 -5.87
C ILE A 147 14.62 -6.10 -4.36
N ILE A 148 13.90 -6.99 -3.70
CA ILE A 148 13.89 -7.17 -2.25
C ILE A 148 14.25 -8.60 -1.89
N GLU A 149 15.31 -8.78 -1.12
CA GLU A 149 15.76 -10.07 -0.61
C GLU A 149 14.91 -10.51 0.60
N PHE A 150 13.72 -11.03 0.34
CA PHE A 150 12.75 -11.44 1.37
C PHE A 150 13.28 -12.51 2.33
N ASP A 151 14.22 -13.34 1.90
CA ASP A 151 14.87 -14.36 2.73
C ASP A 151 15.70 -13.76 3.87
N LYS A 152 16.19 -12.55 3.71
CA LYS A 152 16.89 -11.78 4.77
C LYS A 152 15.94 -11.11 5.77
N ILE A 153 14.63 -11.14 5.55
CA ILE A 153 13.62 -10.57 6.42
C ILE A 153 13.00 -11.70 7.25
N SER A 154 12.83 -11.52 8.56
CA SER A 154 12.16 -12.51 9.40
C SER A 154 10.72 -12.75 8.94
N LYS A 155 10.22 -13.98 9.10
CA LYS A 155 8.88 -14.37 8.64
C LYS A 155 7.80 -13.38 9.10
N LYS A 156 7.86 -12.93 10.35
CA LYS A 156 6.92 -11.98 10.94
C LYS A 156 6.86 -10.66 10.14
N HIS A 157 8.03 -10.10 9.82
CA HIS A 157 8.10 -8.79 9.16
C HIS A 157 7.99 -8.86 7.63
N ARG A 158 8.07 -10.07 7.03
CA ARG A 158 7.69 -10.23 5.60
C ARG A 158 6.25 -9.84 5.36
N GLU A 159 5.35 -10.09 6.33
CA GLU A 159 3.95 -9.70 6.25
C GLU A 159 3.82 -8.18 6.20
N ASP A 160 4.42 -7.46 7.15
CA ASP A 160 4.38 -6.00 7.24
C ASP A 160 4.99 -5.35 5.97
N VAL A 161 6.12 -5.87 5.49
CA VAL A 161 6.78 -5.40 4.25
C VAL A 161 5.89 -5.67 3.03
N SER A 162 5.22 -6.82 2.96
CA SER A 162 4.34 -7.17 1.86
C SER A 162 3.11 -6.27 1.80
N ASP A 163 2.53 -5.93 2.95
CA ASP A 163 1.40 -5.02 3.05
C ASP A 163 1.81 -3.59 2.64
N ALA A 164 2.99 -3.10 3.06
CA ALA A 164 3.51 -1.81 2.62
C ALA A 164 3.82 -1.76 1.12
N LEU A 165 4.35 -2.83 0.53
CA LEU A 165 4.61 -2.94 -0.91
C LEU A 165 3.32 -2.95 -1.73
N SER A 166 2.30 -3.66 -1.24
CA SER A 166 0.99 -3.68 -1.91
C SER A 166 0.31 -2.31 -1.89
N LEU A 167 0.40 -1.59 -0.78
CA LEU A 167 -0.06 -0.19 -0.66
C LEU A 167 0.71 0.72 -1.62
N TYR A 168 2.03 0.53 -1.73
CA TYR A 168 2.86 1.29 -2.67
C TYR A 168 2.43 1.06 -4.13
N GLU A 169 2.25 -0.20 -4.55
CA GLU A 169 1.78 -0.52 -5.90
C GLU A 169 0.40 0.06 -6.18
N LEU A 170 -0.49 0.02 -5.19
CA LEU A 170 -1.82 0.61 -5.30
C LEU A 170 -1.73 2.12 -5.50
N GLY A 171 -0.94 2.84 -4.71
CA GLY A 171 -0.73 4.28 -4.84
C GLY A 171 -0.07 4.66 -6.15
N TYR A 172 0.95 3.91 -6.57
CA TYR A 172 1.59 4.07 -7.87
C TYR A 172 0.58 3.93 -9.02
N THR A 173 -0.23 2.88 -8.98
CA THR A 173 -1.27 2.63 -9.98
C THR A 173 -2.36 3.70 -9.96
N TYR A 174 -2.77 4.14 -8.76
CA TYR A 174 -3.72 5.24 -8.57
C TYR A 174 -3.23 6.51 -9.27
N LEU A 175 -2.01 6.93 -9.00
CA LEU A 175 -1.42 8.13 -9.61
C LEU A 175 -1.22 8.00 -11.13
N LYS A 176 -0.83 6.82 -11.62
CA LYS A 176 -0.75 6.56 -13.07
C LYS A 176 -2.12 6.62 -13.76
N CYS A 177 -3.19 6.34 -13.04
CA CYS A 177 -4.57 6.46 -13.50
C CYS A 177 -5.18 7.85 -13.25
N ASN A 178 -4.38 8.87 -12.98
CA ASN A 178 -4.84 10.21 -12.54
C ASN A 178 -5.87 10.88 -13.43
N ARG A 179 -6.15 10.31 -14.60
CA ARG A 179 -7.20 10.73 -15.54
C ARG A 179 -8.08 9.54 -15.92
N LEU A 180 -8.87 9.04 -14.97
CA LEU A 180 -9.91 8.08 -15.33
C LEU A 180 -10.85 8.67 -16.38
N PRO A 181 -11.42 7.82 -17.27
CA PRO A 181 -12.35 8.27 -18.28
C PRO A 181 -13.46 9.12 -17.64
N ALA A 182 -13.73 10.27 -18.23
CA ALA A 182 -14.84 11.11 -17.82
C ALA A 182 -16.16 10.32 -17.92
N PRO A 183 -17.19 10.61 -17.08
CA PRO A 183 -18.52 10.06 -17.25
C PRO A 183 -19.04 10.27 -18.66
N LYS A 184 -19.88 9.34 -19.17
CA LYS A 184 -20.52 9.49 -20.48
C LYS A 184 -21.20 10.86 -20.57
N GLY A 185 -20.74 11.69 -21.52
CA GLY A 185 -21.22 13.06 -21.71
C GLY A 185 -20.21 14.16 -21.36
N TYR A 186 -19.06 13.84 -20.79
CA TYR A 186 -17.99 14.80 -20.55
C TYR A 186 -16.94 14.73 -21.66
N VAL A 187 -16.73 15.81 -22.39
CA VAL A 187 -15.71 15.90 -23.45
C VAL A 187 -14.39 16.31 -22.80
N GLY A 188 -13.69 15.36 -22.24
CA GLY A 188 -12.32 15.53 -21.74
C GLY A 188 -11.40 14.51 -22.39
N THR A 189 -10.30 14.97 -22.97
CA THR A 189 -9.24 14.10 -23.53
C THR A 189 -8.50 13.42 -22.38
N SER A 190 -9.01 12.28 -21.92
CA SER A 190 -8.37 11.48 -20.89
C SER A 190 -7.46 10.44 -21.53
N ASP A 191 -6.20 10.42 -21.13
CA ASP A 191 -5.28 9.35 -21.52
C ASP A 191 -5.56 8.10 -20.65
N ILE A 192 -6.57 7.31 -21.08
CA ILE A 192 -7.12 6.14 -20.38
C ILE A 192 -6.18 4.92 -20.49
N LYS A 193 -5.14 5.02 -21.32
CA LYS A 193 -4.35 3.85 -21.75
C LYS A 193 -3.85 2.99 -20.60
N TYR A 194 -3.39 3.61 -19.51
CA TYR A 194 -2.86 2.82 -18.40
C TYR A 194 -3.97 2.08 -17.62
N TYR A 195 -5.11 2.72 -17.33
CA TYR A 195 -6.24 2.05 -16.68
C TYR A 195 -6.74 0.86 -17.50
N ASP A 196 -6.80 0.99 -18.83
CA ASP A 196 -7.29 -0.08 -19.72
C ASP A 196 -6.37 -1.31 -19.73
N THR A 197 -5.09 -1.15 -19.42
CA THR A 197 -4.14 -2.28 -19.30
C THR A 197 -4.28 -3.07 -18.00
N LEU A 198 -4.94 -2.52 -16.97
CA LEU A 198 -5.03 -3.14 -15.65
C LEU A 198 -5.88 -4.42 -15.66
N PRO A 199 -5.56 -5.41 -14.82
CA PRO A 199 -6.44 -6.53 -14.51
C PRO A 199 -7.79 -6.06 -13.95
N LEU A 200 -8.86 -6.82 -14.15
CA LEU A 200 -10.22 -6.41 -13.76
C LEU A 200 -10.38 -6.12 -12.27
N HIS A 201 -9.71 -6.85 -11.39
CA HIS A 201 -9.74 -6.59 -9.95
C HIS A 201 -9.08 -5.26 -9.58
N GLN A 202 -7.97 -4.91 -10.25
CA GLN A 202 -7.31 -3.62 -10.07
C GLN A 202 -8.17 -2.47 -10.65
N LYS A 203 -8.75 -2.65 -11.85
CA LYS A 203 -9.72 -1.69 -12.41
C LYS A 203 -10.86 -1.40 -11.43
N GLN A 204 -11.42 -2.46 -10.84
CA GLN A 204 -12.48 -2.35 -9.86
C GLN A 204 -12.06 -1.49 -8.64
N VAL A 205 -10.87 -1.75 -8.08
CA VAL A 205 -10.36 -1.02 -6.93
C VAL A 205 -10.08 0.45 -7.28
N ILE A 206 -9.36 0.70 -8.36
CA ILE A 206 -9.00 2.05 -8.80
C ILE A 206 -10.26 2.88 -9.12
N ALA A 207 -11.23 2.32 -9.84
CA ALA A 207 -12.50 2.99 -10.10
C ALA A 207 -13.22 3.40 -8.81
N ARG A 208 -13.22 2.52 -7.81
CA ARG A 208 -13.82 2.81 -6.50
C ARG A 208 -13.11 3.94 -5.77
N LEU A 209 -11.78 3.95 -5.75
CA LEU A 209 -10.98 4.99 -5.10
C LEU A 209 -11.17 6.36 -5.75
N TYR A 210 -11.45 6.40 -7.05
CA TYR A 210 -11.81 7.64 -7.77
C TYR A 210 -13.31 7.98 -7.69
N GLY A 211 -14.13 7.23 -6.93
CA GLY A 211 -15.59 7.46 -6.87
C GLY A 211 -16.33 7.18 -8.17
N ARG A 212 -15.74 6.42 -9.10
CA ARG A 212 -16.30 6.08 -10.41
C ARG A 212 -17.11 4.78 -10.31
N GLU A 213 -18.33 4.90 -9.77
CA GLU A 213 -19.25 3.77 -9.53
C GLU A 213 -19.64 3.06 -10.83
N ASP A 214 -19.74 3.80 -11.94
CA ASP A 214 -20.01 3.27 -13.29
C ASP A 214 -18.92 2.28 -13.73
N LEU A 215 -17.64 2.68 -13.66
CA LEU A 215 -16.51 1.83 -14.01
C LEU A 215 -16.31 0.67 -13.02
N TYR A 216 -16.55 0.94 -11.73
CA TYR A 216 -16.50 -0.08 -10.70
C TYR A 216 -17.50 -1.23 -11.01
N ASN A 217 -18.74 -0.89 -11.31
CA ASN A 217 -19.80 -1.87 -11.60
C ASN A 217 -19.52 -2.62 -12.91
N GLU A 218 -18.98 -1.95 -13.92
CA GLU A 218 -18.58 -2.58 -15.18
C GLU A 218 -17.47 -3.62 -14.94
N ALA A 219 -16.38 -3.24 -14.29
CA ALA A 219 -15.27 -4.14 -13.99
C ALA A 219 -15.71 -5.32 -13.10
N LYS A 220 -16.57 -5.08 -12.10
CA LYS A 220 -17.15 -6.11 -11.25
C LYS A 220 -17.98 -7.12 -12.05
N LYS A 221 -18.85 -6.64 -12.92
CA LYS A 221 -19.71 -7.49 -13.77
C LYS A 221 -18.88 -8.39 -14.69
N GLN A 222 -17.83 -7.84 -15.30
CA GLN A 222 -16.93 -8.62 -16.17
C GLN A 222 -16.17 -9.69 -15.36
N ARG A 223 -15.63 -9.34 -14.18
CA ARG A 223 -14.95 -10.26 -13.29
C ARG A 223 -15.84 -11.41 -12.83
N ASP A 224 -17.07 -11.10 -12.39
CA ASP A 224 -18.06 -12.11 -11.95
C ASP A 224 -18.46 -13.05 -13.09
N LYS A 225 -18.52 -12.55 -14.34
CA LYS A 225 -18.79 -13.37 -15.52
C LYS A 225 -17.67 -14.38 -15.78
N ILE A 226 -16.42 -13.95 -15.70
CA ILE A 226 -15.25 -14.84 -15.88
C ILE A 226 -15.26 -15.92 -14.79
N LYS A 227 -15.38 -15.55 -13.51
CA LYS A 227 -15.41 -16.50 -12.40
C LYS A 227 -16.54 -17.54 -12.50
N LYS A 228 -17.67 -17.20 -13.14
CA LYS A 228 -18.75 -18.16 -13.41
C LYS A 228 -18.43 -19.12 -14.56
N LEU A 229 -17.67 -18.67 -15.55
CA LEU A 229 -17.22 -19.52 -16.66
C LEU A 229 -16.20 -20.54 -16.19
N ASP A 230 -15.20 -20.10 -15.41
CA ASP A 230 -14.17 -20.98 -14.86
C ASP A 230 -14.75 -22.10 -14.00
N LYS A 231 -15.77 -21.77 -13.17
CA LYS A 231 -16.49 -22.77 -12.35
C LYS A 231 -17.32 -23.80 -13.14
N LYS A 232 -17.60 -23.55 -14.42
CA LYS A 232 -18.34 -24.50 -15.26
C LYS A 232 -17.44 -25.42 -16.05
N GLN A 233 -16.13 -25.14 -16.07
CA GLN A 233 -15.12 -25.94 -16.77
C GLN A 233 -14.38 -26.92 -15.84
N LEU A 234 -14.62 -26.82 -14.52
CA LEU A 234 -14.19 -27.75 -13.48
C LEU A 234 -15.30 -28.71 -13.09
#